data_7c4df37be81f7a706277ef45e656f8ba
#
_entry.id   7c4df37be81f7a706277ef45e656f8ba
#
_cell.length_a   1.000
_cell.length_b   1.000
_cell.length_c   1.000
_cell.angle_alpha   90.00
_cell.angle_beta   90.00
_cell.angle_gamma   90.00
#
_symmetry.space_group_name_H-M   'P 1'
#
loop_
_entity.id
_entity.type
_entity.pdbx_description
1 polymer ?
#
loop_
_entity_poly.entity_id
_entity_poly.type
_entity_poly.pdbx_seq_one_letter_code
_entity_poly.pdbx_strand_id
1 'polypeptide(L)'
;MLISIIVFGMALLIGAYLFGMIDCWKCNELLKIQMTNLREAITSVGKGDVNSRKNLLVKLEDIGSCAKGIYIKKISAAENLRCRSFCPNHPNSCWVVIAESTCGDQDLQIECADINGDMIIDAEPGLLGRITTTSNPWLEGAYSFSHTLPIMIEKTGPLEIMIKRQGS
;
A
#
# COMPACT_ATOMS: atom_id res chain seq x y z
N MET A 1 -44.78 26.67 -2.02
CA MET A 1 -44.28 25.64 -2.97
C MET A 1 -42.80 25.80 -3.32
N LEU A 2 -42.34 26.95 -3.76
CA LEU A 2 -40.97 27.18 -4.22
C LEU A 2 -39.91 26.93 -3.10
N ILE A 3 -40.16 27.39 -1.88
CA ILE A 3 -39.27 27.22 -0.71
C ILE A 3 -39.12 25.72 -0.36
N SER A 4 -40.20 24.94 -0.43
CA SER A 4 -40.12 23.48 -0.13
C SER A 4 -39.26 22.72 -1.14
N ILE A 5 -39.27 23.13 -2.40
CA ILE A 5 -38.44 22.49 -3.44
C ILE A 5 -36.96 22.81 -3.21
N ILE A 6 -36.65 24.07 -2.83
CA ILE A 6 -35.28 24.48 -2.53
C ILE A 6 -34.73 23.73 -1.30
N VAL A 7 -35.51 23.65 -0.22
CA VAL A 7 -35.08 22.93 1.00
C VAL A 7 -34.88 21.47 0.73
N PHE A 8 -35.78 20.82 -0.03
CA PHE A 8 -35.62 19.42 -0.42
C PHE A 8 -34.40 19.18 -1.31
N GLY A 9 -34.17 20.09 -2.27
CA GLY A 9 -32.97 20.03 -3.13
C GLY A 9 -31.66 20.16 -2.33
N MET A 10 -31.59 21.08 -1.38
CA MET A 10 -30.45 21.23 -0.49
C MET A 10 -30.23 19.99 0.40
N ALA A 11 -31.31 19.41 0.94
CA ALA A 11 -31.22 18.22 1.76
C ALA A 11 -30.67 17.03 0.97
N LEU A 12 -31.07 16.86 -0.30
CA LEU A 12 -30.54 15.82 -1.18
C LEU A 12 -29.06 16.03 -1.51
N LEU A 13 -28.63 17.27 -1.78
CA LEU A 13 -27.23 17.59 -2.05
C LEU A 13 -26.34 17.35 -0.83
N ILE A 14 -26.80 17.74 0.36
CA ILE A 14 -26.08 17.47 1.61
C ILE A 14 -26.01 15.95 1.87
N GLY A 15 -27.12 15.23 1.66
CA GLY A 15 -27.15 13.77 1.78
C GLY A 15 -26.15 13.09 0.85
N ALA A 16 -26.15 13.44 -0.44
CA ALA A 16 -25.23 12.87 -1.42
C ALA A 16 -23.75 13.17 -1.07
N TYR A 17 -23.47 14.39 -0.60
CA TYR A 17 -22.13 14.78 -0.15
C TYR A 17 -21.68 13.96 1.07
N LEU A 18 -22.53 13.80 2.08
CA LEU A 18 -22.22 13.01 3.27
C LEU A 18 -22.02 11.53 2.94
N PHE A 19 -22.82 10.94 2.05
CA PHE A 19 -22.64 9.55 1.61
C PHE A 19 -21.29 9.38 0.89
N GLY A 20 -20.92 10.30 0.00
CA GLY A 20 -19.61 10.26 -0.65
C GLY A 20 -18.44 10.35 0.33
N MET A 21 -18.55 11.17 1.38
CA MET A 21 -17.54 11.24 2.43
C MET A 21 -17.42 9.95 3.24
N ILE A 22 -18.55 9.31 3.57
CA ILE A 22 -18.57 8.06 4.33
C ILE A 22 -17.93 6.92 3.53
N ASP A 23 -18.26 6.80 2.24
CA ASP A 23 -17.69 5.78 1.37
C ASP A 23 -16.18 5.99 1.19
N CYS A 24 -15.75 7.23 1.03
CA CYS A 24 -14.34 7.60 0.94
C CYS A 24 -13.59 7.24 2.23
N TRP A 25 -14.15 7.56 3.38
CA TRP A 25 -13.55 7.22 4.68
C TRP A 25 -13.41 5.71 4.87
N LYS A 26 -14.47 4.94 4.62
CA LYS A 26 -14.43 3.48 4.72
C LYS A 26 -13.37 2.85 3.80
N CYS A 27 -13.29 3.34 2.58
CA CYS A 27 -12.33 2.87 1.61
C CYS A 27 -10.89 3.16 2.05
N ASN A 28 -10.60 4.35 2.57
CA ASN A 28 -9.28 4.69 3.10
C ASN A 28 -8.90 3.82 4.30
N GLU A 29 -9.83 3.51 5.20
CA GLU A 29 -9.60 2.61 6.34
C GLU A 29 -9.31 1.18 5.87
N LEU A 30 -10.06 0.63 4.91
CA LEU A 30 -9.81 -0.70 4.36
C LEU A 30 -8.45 -0.77 3.66
N LEU A 31 -8.09 0.26 2.89
CA LEU A 31 -6.80 0.35 2.22
C LEU A 31 -5.65 0.39 3.23
N LYS A 32 -5.80 1.15 4.31
CA LYS A 32 -4.85 1.22 5.42
C LYS A 32 -4.68 -0.14 6.12
N ILE A 33 -5.78 -0.86 6.37
CA ILE A 33 -5.73 -2.20 6.96
C ILE A 33 -4.92 -3.15 6.07
N GLN A 34 -5.15 -3.17 4.76
CA GLN A 34 -4.41 -4.02 3.83
C GLN A 34 -2.91 -3.65 3.79
N MET A 35 -2.60 -2.35 3.76
CA MET A 35 -1.23 -1.85 3.82
C MET A 35 -0.53 -2.27 5.11
N THR A 36 -1.17 -2.08 6.26
CA THR A 36 -0.64 -2.46 7.57
C THR A 36 -0.43 -3.96 7.68
N ASN A 37 -1.38 -4.79 7.20
CA ASN A 37 -1.23 -6.25 7.17
C ASN A 37 -0.03 -6.69 6.34
N LEU A 38 0.18 -6.08 5.18
CA LEU A 38 1.32 -6.35 4.31
C LEU A 38 2.64 -5.95 4.99
N ARG A 39 2.71 -4.75 5.56
CA ARG A 39 3.88 -4.27 6.32
C ARG A 39 4.21 -5.18 7.49
N GLU A 40 3.21 -5.58 8.29
CA GLU A 40 3.41 -6.46 9.45
C GLU A 40 3.86 -7.86 9.02
N ALA A 41 3.34 -8.38 7.91
CA ALA A 41 3.77 -9.65 7.37
C ALA A 41 5.24 -9.60 6.96
N ILE A 42 5.66 -8.56 6.23
CA ILE A 42 7.06 -8.34 5.83
C ILE A 42 7.97 -8.20 7.06
N THR A 43 7.58 -7.36 8.01
CA THR A 43 8.37 -7.10 9.23
C THR A 43 8.50 -8.37 10.09
N SER A 44 7.41 -9.12 10.24
CA SER A 44 7.40 -10.37 11.00
C SER A 44 8.34 -11.42 10.41
N VAL A 45 8.30 -11.62 9.08
CA VAL A 45 9.20 -12.54 8.39
C VAL A 45 10.64 -12.04 8.45
N GLY A 46 10.86 -10.73 8.29
CA GLY A 46 12.20 -10.13 8.36
C GLY A 46 12.89 -10.31 9.70
N LYS A 47 12.12 -10.26 10.79
CA LYS A 47 12.60 -10.49 12.17
C LYS A 47 12.66 -11.98 12.58
N GLY A 48 12.05 -12.86 11.80
CA GLY A 48 12.05 -14.31 12.03
C GLY A 48 13.39 -14.97 11.64
N ASP A 49 13.46 -16.29 11.85
CA ASP A 49 14.60 -17.09 11.42
C ASP A 49 14.60 -17.30 9.91
N VAL A 50 15.75 -17.73 9.35
CA VAL A 50 15.84 -18.17 7.94
C VAL A 50 14.84 -19.30 7.70
N ASN A 51 14.14 -19.25 6.58
CA ASN A 51 12.98 -20.08 6.20
C ASN A 51 11.66 -19.74 6.90
N SER A 52 11.61 -18.65 7.70
CA SER A 52 10.32 -18.12 8.16
C SER A 52 9.45 -17.74 6.97
N ARG A 53 8.17 -18.14 7.00
CA ARG A 53 7.22 -17.92 5.90
C ARG A 53 5.92 -17.35 6.42
N LYS A 54 5.32 -16.49 5.62
CA LYS A 54 3.96 -16.00 5.87
C LYS A 54 3.20 -15.89 4.55
N ASN A 55 2.02 -16.49 4.53
CA ASN A 55 1.09 -16.33 3.42
C ASN A 55 0.15 -15.18 3.71
N LEU A 56 -0.11 -14.35 2.72
CA LEU A 56 -1.00 -13.21 2.81
C LEU A 56 -1.83 -13.11 1.53
N LEU A 57 -3.11 -12.81 1.68
CA LEU A 57 -3.98 -12.43 0.58
C LEU A 57 -4.12 -10.91 0.58
N VAL A 58 -3.51 -10.25 -0.39
CA VAL A 58 -3.68 -8.81 -0.62
C VAL A 58 -4.95 -8.63 -1.45
N LYS A 59 -5.99 -8.05 -0.83
CA LYS A 59 -7.31 -7.85 -1.45
C LYS A 59 -7.46 -6.39 -1.83
N LEU A 60 -7.42 -6.07 -3.12
CA LEU A 60 -7.66 -4.72 -3.63
C LEU A 60 -9.08 -4.55 -4.19
N GLU A 61 -9.65 -5.60 -4.77
CA GLU A 61 -10.98 -5.55 -5.38
C GLU A 61 -12.09 -5.30 -4.37
N ASP A 62 -11.94 -5.77 -3.13
CA ASP A 62 -12.91 -5.59 -2.05
C ASP A 62 -12.90 -4.18 -1.44
N ILE A 63 -11.88 -3.34 -1.75
CA ILE A 63 -11.73 -2.01 -1.15
C ILE A 63 -12.64 -0.98 -1.83
N GLY A 64 -12.97 -1.20 -3.10
CA GLY A 64 -13.80 -0.30 -3.89
C GLY A 64 -13.00 0.59 -4.84
N SER A 65 -13.70 1.47 -5.56
CA SER A 65 -13.15 2.29 -6.65
C SER A 65 -12.14 3.37 -6.20
N CYS A 66 -12.02 3.61 -4.91
CA CYS A 66 -11.09 4.61 -4.39
C CYS A 66 -9.65 4.08 -4.27
N ALA A 67 -9.43 2.77 -4.21
CA ALA A 67 -8.10 2.20 -4.12
C ALA A 67 -7.45 2.20 -5.51
N LYS A 68 -6.40 2.98 -5.70
CA LYS A 68 -5.57 2.93 -6.91
C LYS A 68 -4.57 1.79 -6.85
N GLY A 69 -4.01 1.50 -5.68
CA GLY A 69 -3.09 0.39 -5.50
C GLY A 69 -2.36 0.38 -4.17
N ILE A 70 -1.68 -0.73 -3.93
CA ILE A 70 -0.68 -0.87 -2.87
C ILE A 70 0.67 -1.14 -3.55
N TYR A 71 1.70 -0.52 -3.03
CA TYR A 71 3.03 -0.56 -3.63
C TYR A 71 4.08 -0.87 -2.56
N ILE A 72 5.17 -1.50 -2.99
CA ILE A 72 6.38 -1.67 -2.18
C ILE A 72 7.52 -0.96 -2.90
N LYS A 73 8.26 -0.12 -2.19
CA LYS A 73 9.39 0.63 -2.75
C LYS A 73 10.59 0.56 -1.82
N LYS A 74 11.78 0.36 -2.42
CA LYS A 74 13.06 0.63 -1.76
C LYS A 74 13.42 2.10 -1.96
N ILE A 75 13.60 2.81 -0.87
CA ILE A 75 14.14 4.17 -0.87
C ILE A 75 15.66 4.04 -0.71
N SER A 76 16.40 4.55 -1.69
CA SER A 76 17.86 4.44 -1.74
C SER A 76 18.55 5.45 -0.82
N ALA A 77 19.87 5.25 -0.62
CA ALA A 77 20.72 6.18 0.14
C ALA A 77 20.73 7.61 -0.44
N ALA A 78 20.50 7.77 -1.75
CA ALA A 78 20.39 9.09 -2.38
C ALA A 78 19.13 9.87 -1.92
N GLU A 79 18.09 9.15 -1.45
CA GLU A 79 16.84 9.70 -0.92
C GLU A 79 16.78 9.58 0.61
N ASN A 80 17.92 9.57 1.30
CA ASN A 80 18.05 9.27 2.74
C ASN A 80 17.17 10.14 3.66
N LEU A 81 16.91 11.40 3.29
CA LEU A 81 16.02 12.29 4.05
C LEU A 81 14.62 11.72 4.16
N ARG A 82 14.14 11.03 3.11
CA ARG A 82 12.84 10.36 3.10
C ARG A 82 12.83 9.14 4.04
N CYS A 83 13.90 8.33 4.00
CA CYS A 83 14.02 7.20 4.92
C CYS A 83 14.02 7.65 6.38
N ARG A 84 14.77 8.69 6.74
CA ARG A 84 14.78 9.23 8.10
C ARG A 84 13.41 9.66 8.59
N SER A 85 12.57 10.18 7.69
CA SER A 85 11.21 10.61 8.02
C SER A 85 10.27 9.43 8.30
N PHE A 86 10.34 8.37 7.48
CA PHE A 86 9.39 7.24 7.57
C PHE A 86 9.94 6.05 8.35
N CYS A 87 11.26 5.82 8.29
CA CYS A 87 11.95 4.70 8.91
C CYS A 87 13.15 5.17 9.74
N PRO A 88 12.94 5.76 10.91
CA PRO A 88 14.03 6.32 11.71
C PRO A 88 15.09 5.30 12.11
N ASN A 89 14.74 4.00 12.19
CA ASN A 89 15.66 2.91 12.49
C ASN A 89 16.56 2.54 11.28
N HIS A 90 16.23 3.00 10.07
CA HIS A 90 16.93 2.69 8.82
C HIS A 90 17.26 3.96 8.03
N PRO A 91 18.15 4.84 8.55
CA PRO A 91 18.33 6.19 8.01
C PRO A 91 19.00 6.22 6.63
N ASN A 92 19.69 5.17 6.23
CA ASN A 92 20.49 5.16 4.98
C ASN A 92 19.70 4.59 3.78
N SER A 93 18.93 3.54 4.00
CA SER A 93 18.04 2.95 3.00
C SER A 93 16.92 2.21 3.71
N CYS A 94 15.73 2.22 3.15
CA CYS A 94 14.57 1.60 3.78
C CYS A 94 13.60 1.06 2.74
N TRP A 95 12.80 0.11 3.18
CA TRP A 95 11.65 -0.37 2.44
C TRP A 95 10.38 0.25 3.01
N VAL A 96 9.52 0.72 2.13
CA VAL A 96 8.22 1.30 2.48
C VAL A 96 7.09 0.61 1.74
N VAL A 97 5.97 0.49 2.41
CA VAL A 97 4.70 0.11 1.80
C VAL A 97 3.90 1.39 1.61
N ILE A 98 3.37 1.57 0.41
CA ILE A 98 2.65 2.77 0.00
C ILE A 98 1.25 2.34 -0.42
N ALA A 99 0.23 3.03 0.05
CA ALA A 99 -1.13 2.89 -0.44
C ALA A 99 -1.57 4.18 -1.12
N GLU A 100 -2.17 4.07 -2.30
CA GLU A 100 -2.67 5.20 -3.08
C GLU A 100 -4.19 5.14 -3.17
N SER A 101 -4.83 6.28 -2.86
CA SER A 101 -6.28 6.45 -2.88
C SER A 101 -6.67 7.59 -3.84
N THR A 102 -7.89 7.53 -4.38
CA THR A 102 -8.52 8.64 -5.10
C THR A 102 -9.34 9.54 -4.18
N CYS A 103 -9.41 9.22 -2.89
CA CYS A 103 -10.26 9.83 -1.91
C CYS A 103 -9.48 10.72 -0.94
N GLY A 104 -9.79 12.01 -0.92
CA GLY A 104 -9.28 12.98 0.06
C GLY A 104 -8.01 13.70 -0.37
N ASP A 105 -7.52 14.59 0.51
CA ASP A 105 -6.37 15.46 0.26
C ASP A 105 -5.02 14.72 0.41
N GLN A 106 -5.02 13.51 1.00
CA GLN A 106 -3.84 12.67 1.16
C GLN A 106 -3.95 11.43 0.27
N ASP A 107 -3.54 11.60 -0.98
CA ASP A 107 -3.56 10.53 -1.98
C ASP A 107 -2.64 9.35 -1.65
N LEU A 108 -1.64 9.54 -0.79
CA LEU A 108 -0.65 8.54 -0.42
C LEU A 108 -0.55 8.34 1.09
N GLN A 109 -0.61 7.08 1.50
CA GLN A 109 -0.24 6.63 2.84
C GLN A 109 1.06 5.86 2.73
N ILE A 110 2.05 6.15 3.58
CA ILE A 110 3.38 5.54 3.53
C ILE A 110 3.73 5.01 4.92
N GLU A 111 4.07 3.72 4.99
CA GLU A 111 4.51 3.06 6.22
C GLU A 111 5.85 2.35 6.02
N CYS A 112 6.70 2.39 7.05
CA CYS A 112 7.99 1.70 7.06
C CYS A 112 7.80 0.19 7.23
N ALA A 113 8.45 -0.60 6.38
CA ALA A 113 8.71 -2.01 6.63
C ALA A 113 10.04 -2.12 7.39
N ASP A 114 9.96 -2.33 8.71
CA ASP A 114 11.10 -2.37 9.63
C ASP A 114 11.89 -3.69 9.46
N ILE A 115 12.71 -3.76 8.42
CA ILE A 115 13.55 -4.92 8.09
C ILE A 115 15.01 -4.51 7.90
N ASN A 116 15.91 -5.37 8.40
CA ASN A 116 17.34 -5.27 8.17
C ASN A 116 17.69 -6.15 6.97
N GLY A 117 17.89 -5.54 5.80
CA GLY A 117 18.28 -6.30 4.62
C GLY A 117 17.59 -5.88 3.33
N ASP A 118 17.67 -6.76 2.36
CA ASP A 118 17.12 -6.53 1.04
C ASP A 118 15.86 -7.38 0.80
N MET A 119 15.04 -6.93 -0.10
CA MET A 119 13.82 -7.62 -0.51
C MET A 119 13.90 -7.93 -1.99
N ILE A 120 13.77 -9.19 -2.33
CA ILE A 120 13.64 -9.66 -3.69
C ILE A 120 12.16 -9.85 -3.95
N ILE A 121 11.65 -9.13 -4.92
CA ILE A 121 10.27 -9.25 -5.36
C ILE A 121 10.28 -9.99 -6.68
N ASP A 122 9.74 -11.20 -6.67
CA ASP A 122 9.59 -12.01 -7.88
C ASP A 122 8.46 -11.42 -8.71
N ALA A 123 8.87 -10.55 -9.64
CA ALA A 123 7.97 -9.85 -10.55
C ALA A 123 7.67 -10.77 -11.74
N GLU A 124 6.81 -11.78 -11.56
CA GLU A 124 6.22 -12.47 -12.70
C GLU A 124 5.38 -11.49 -13.52
N PRO A 125 5.47 -11.53 -14.86
CA PRO A 125 4.65 -10.70 -15.73
C PRO A 125 3.16 -10.88 -15.41
N GLY A 126 2.52 -9.80 -14.95
CA GLY A 126 1.08 -9.77 -14.63
C GLY A 126 0.74 -9.78 -13.13
N LEU A 127 1.71 -9.87 -12.21
CA LEU A 127 1.46 -9.99 -10.78
C LEU A 127 1.95 -8.80 -9.96
N LEU A 128 3.21 -8.43 -10.14
CA LEU A 128 3.85 -7.29 -9.50
C LEU A 128 4.60 -6.52 -10.60
N GLY A 129 3.94 -5.52 -11.17
CA GLY A 129 4.57 -4.65 -12.17
C GLY A 129 5.48 -3.64 -11.49
N ARG A 130 6.74 -3.55 -11.92
CA ARG A 130 7.58 -2.40 -11.55
C ARG A 130 7.11 -1.17 -12.32
N ILE A 131 6.78 -0.11 -11.60
CA ILE A 131 6.38 1.15 -12.21
C ILE A 131 7.63 1.85 -12.75
N THR A 132 7.73 1.97 -14.07
CA THR A 132 8.84 2.63 -14.76
C THR A 132 8.55 4.07 -15.12
N THR A 133 7.27 4.41 -15.30
CA THR A 133 6.83 5.76 -15.65
C THR A 133 5.58 6.13 -14.86
N THR A 134 5.63 7.22 -14.13
CA THR A 134 4.51 7.74 -13.35
C THR A 134 4.62 9.25 -13.19
N SER A 135 3.49 9.93 -13.10
CA SER A 135 3.43 11.35 -12.71
C SER A 135 3.73 11.56 -11.23
N ASN A 136 3.70 10.50 -10.43
CA ASN A 136 3.96 10.55 -9.00
C ASN A 136 5.37 10.05 -8.68
N PRO A 137 6.32 10.93 -8.32
CA PRO A 137 7.72 10.56 -8.07
C PRO A 137 7.89 9.57 -6.90
N TRP A 138 6.89 9.43 -6.02
CA TRP A 138 6.91 8.44 -4.95
C TRP A 138 6.75 7.00 -5.45
N LEU A 139 6.09 6.82 -6.59
CA LEU A 139 5.78 5.50 -7.16
C LEU A 139 6.80 5.05 -8.20
N GLU A 140 7.71 5.92 -8.63
CA GLU A 140 8.76 5.55 -9.58
C GLU A 140 9.66 4.45 -9.00
N GLY A 141 9.79 3.35 -9.73
CA GLY A 141 10.55 2.17 -9.30
C GLY A 141 9.88 1.32 -8.23
N ALA A 142 8.66 1.66 -7.80
CA ALA A 142 7.86 0.84 -6.89
C ALA A 142 7.32 -0.41 -7.58
N TYR A 143 7.05 -1.46 -6.79
CA TYR A 143 6.33 -2.65 -7.23
C TYR A 143 4.86 -2.51 -6.86
N SER A 144 3.98 -2.65 -7.85
CA SER A 144 2.53 -2.47 -7.72
C SER A 144 1.81 -3.79 -7.52
N PHE A 145 0.90 -3.83 -6.56
CA PHE A 145 -0.14 -4.85 -6.45
C PHE A 145 -1.39 -4.32 -7.16
N SER A 146 -1.73 -4.86 -8.33
CA SER A 146 -2.83 -4.37 -9.16
C SER A 146 -4.14 -5.15 -9.00
N HIS A 147 -4.10 -6.34 -8.40
CA HIS A 147 -5.26 -7.22 -8.23
C HIS A 147 -5.21 -7.93 -6.88
N THR A 148 -6.31 -8.62 -6.53
CA THR A 148 -6.31 -9.55 -5.40
C THR A 148 -5.29 -10.66 -5.64
N LEU A 149 -4.29 -10.74 -4.77
CA LEU A 149 -3.14 -11.60 -4.98
C LEU A 149 -2.77 -12.40 -3.74
N PRO A 150 -2.77 -13.74 -3.80
CA PRO A 150 -2.17 -14.56 -2.76
C PRO A 150 -0.64 -14.51 -2.91
N ILE A 151 0.04 -13.97 -1.91
CA ILE A 151 1.50 -13.87 -1.87
C ILE A 151 2.06 -14.72 -0.75
N MET A 152 3.28 -15.19 -0.95
CA MET A 152 4.12 -15.79 0.06
C MET A 152 5.33 -14.90 0.30
N ILE A 153 5.56 -14.55 1.55
CA ILE A 153 6.72 -13.82 2.01
C ILE A 153 7.60 -14.84 2.74
N GLU A 154 8.84 -14.96 2.32
CA GLU A 154 9.80 -15.97 2.83
C GLU A 154 11.13 -15.30 3.11
N LYS A 155 11.74 -15.63 4.25
CA LYS A 155 13.11 -15.23 4.54
C LYS A 155 14.08 -16.26 3.98
N THR A 156 14.76 -15.92 2.89
CA THR A 156 15.67 -16.79 2.14
C THR A 156 17.11 -16.74 2.65
N GLY A 157 17.45 -15.66 3.36
CA GLY A 157 18.77 -15.46 3.92
C GLY A 157 18.77 -14.59 5.17
N PRO A 158 19.92 -14.39 5.84
CA PRO A 158 19.99 -13.58 7.06
C PRO A 158 19.50 -12.15 6.87
N LEU A 159 19.75 -11.59 5.68
CA LEU A 159 19.39 -10.21 5.28
C LEU A 159 18.58 -10.18 3.99
N GLU A 160 17.87 -11.27 3.68
CA GLU A 160 17.12 -11.37 2.43
C GLU A 160 15.72 -11.92 2.64
N ILE A 161 14.75 -11.20 2.09
CA ILE A 161 13.33 -11.58 2.08
C ILE A 161 12.88 -11.68 0.63
N MET A 162 12.18 -12.76 0.30
CA MET A 162 11.57 -12.97 -1.01
C MET A 162 10.06 -12.83 -0.91
N ILE A 163 9.48 -12.08 -1.82
CA ILE A 163 8.01 -12.02 -2.03
C ILE A 163 7.71 -12.65 -3.37
N LYS A 164 6.90 -13.70 -3.35
CA LYS A 164 6.47 -14.43 -4.55
C LYS A 164 4.98 -14.77 -4.48
N ARG A 165 4.40 -15.14 -5.61
CA ARG A 165 3.04 -15.67 -5.64
C ARG A 165 2.95 -16.98 -4.88
N GLN A 166 1.84 -17.19 -4.16
CA GLN A 166 1.56 -18.48 -3.55
C GLN A 166 1.14 -19.48 -4.64
N GLY A 167 1.91 -20.56 -4.81
CA GLY A 167 1.61 -21.62 -5.79
C GLY A 167 2.42 -21.57 -7.09
N SER A 168 3.42 -20.68 -7.20
CA SER A 168 4.46 -20.72 -8.25
C SER A 168 5.62 -21.61 -7.84
#